data_3b6463b34aa0da5a33a9fea7251167bc
#
_entry.id   3b6463b34aa0da5a33a9fea7251167bc
#
_cell.length_a   1.000
_cell.length_b   1.000
_cell.length_c   1.000
_cell.angle_alpha   90.00
_cell.angle_beta   90.00
_cell.angle_gamma   90.00
#
_symmetry.space_group_name_H-M   'P 1'
#
loop_
_entity.id
_entity.type
_entity.pdbx_description
1 polymer ?
#
loop_
_entity_poly.entity_id
_entity_poly.type
_entity_poly.pdbx_seq_one_letter_code
_entity_poly.pdbx_strand_id
1 'polypeptide(L)'
;MSHLQETVYSMDVGTQILYNRAVVQLGLCAFRSGLIKEAQSTLQDIFATQRVKELLAQGVHQPRFQTLTPEQEKAEKQRQLPFHMHINTELLEAAFLVSSMLVEIPMLASIDLEEQKRKAISKPFRRLLDFADRQVFTGPPESTRDHIMQASKALQHGQWEQCRDLIQDIKIWGLMPEATSVKEMLAK
;
A
#
# COMPACT_ATOMS: atom_id res chain seq x y z
N MET A 1 14.56 -0.93 15.21
CA MET A 1 13.16 -0.42 15.17
C MET A 1 12.20 -1.16 16.11
N SER A 2 12.51 -2.38 16.58
CA SER A 2 11.63 -3.21 17.41
C SER A 2 11.13 -2.54 18.70
N HIS A 3 11.99 -1.82 19.42
CA HIS A 3 11.57 -1.16 20.68
C HIS A 3 10.63 0.04 20.47
N LEU A 4 10.72 0.73 19.33
CA LEU A 4 9.86 1.87 19.01
C LEU A 4 8.45 1.43 18.61
N GLN A 5 8.32 0.27 17.98
CA GLN A 5 7.02 -0.24 17.53
C GLN A 5 6.07 -0.51 18.71
N GLU A 6 6.59 -0.99 19.83
CA GLU A 6 5.80 -1.31 21.02
C GLU A 6 5.38 -0.06 21.80
N THR A 7 6.19 0.99 21.76
CA THR A 7 6.02 2.19 22.59
C THR A 7 5.45 3.40 21.83
N VAL A 8 5.46 3.37 20.50
CA VAL A 8 5.06 4.51 19.66
C VAL A 8 3.64 5.01 19.95
N TYR A 9 2.72 4.13 20.26
CA TYR A 9 1.33 4.50 20.55
C TYR A 9 1.14 5.24 21.87
N SER A 10 2.12 5.20 22.78
CA SER A 10 2.14 5.97 24.02
C SER A 10 2.87 7.30 23.91
N MET A 11 3.50 7.57 22.78
CA MET A 11 4.24 8.80 22.52
C MET A 11 3.33 9.93 22.05
N ASP A 12 3.86 11.14 22.00
CA ASP A 12 3.17 12.31 21.46
C ASP A 12 2.87 12.14 19.95
N VAL A 13 1.84 12.85 19.48
CA VAL A 13 1.35 12.74 18.10
C VAL A 13 2.43 13.11 17.07
N GLY A 14 3.28 14.09 17.37
CA GLY A 14 4.38 14.48 16.49
C GLY A 14 5.37 13.33 16.26
N THR A 15 5.75 12.65 17.34
CA THR A 15 6.62 11.46 17.27
C THR A 15 5.96 10.32 16.53
N GLN A 16 4.66 10.06 16.72
CA GLN A 16 3.92 9.05 15.97
C GLN A 16 3.92 9.35 14.47
N ILE A 17 3.71 10.59 14.06
CA ILE A 17 3.75 11.01 12.65
C ILE A 17 5.15 10.76 12.05
N LEU A 18 6.21 11.18 12.75
CA LEU A 18 7.59 10.96 12.30
C LEU A 18 7.91 9.47 12.17
N TYR A 19 7.48 8.66 13.12
CA TYR A 19 7.64 7.21 13.07
C TYR A 19 6.92 6.62 11.84
N ASN A 20 5.65 6.96 11.63
CA ASN A 20 4.87 6.46 10.48
C ASN A 20 5.54 6.85 9.15
N ARG A 21 6.04 8.07 9.03
CA ARG A 21 6.75 8.55 7.85
C ARG A 21 8.06 7.80 7.62
N ALA A 22 8.81 7.52 8.69
CA ALA A 22 10.03 6.71 8.61
C ALA A 22 9.75 5.28 8.17
N VAL A 23 8.72 4.64 8.74
CA VAL A 23 8.27 3.29 8.36
C VAL A 23 7.89 3.22 6.88
N VAL A 24 7.13 4.20 6.40
CA VAL A 24 6.72 4.29 5.00
C VAL A 24 7.93 4.41 4.06
N GLN A 25 8.89 5.26 4.40
CA GLN A 25 10.11 5.42 3.60
C GLN A 25 10.98 4.15 3.59
N LEU A 26 11.05 3.44 4.72
CA LEU A 26 11.72 2.13 4.79
C LEU A 26 11.01 1.09 3.93
N GLY A 27 9.68 1.04 3.95
CA GLY A 27 8.91 0.15 3.09
C GLY A 27 9.13 0.42 1.61
N LEU A 28 9.14 1.69 1.18
CA LEU A 28 9.48 2.07 -0.20
C LEU A 28 10.94 1.73 -0.56
N CYS A 29 11.86 1.92 0.36
CA CYS A 29 13.27 1.55 0.18
C CYS A 29 13.42 0.04 0.00
N ALA A 30 12.78 -0.76 0.86
CA ALA A 30 12.78 -2.22 0.76
C ALA A 30 12.19 -2.68 -0.59
N PHE A 31 11.08 -2.08 -1.03
CA PHE A 31 10.48 -2.38 -2.33
C PHE A 31 11.46 -2.12 -3.47
N ARG A 32 12.10 -0.94 -3.52
CA ARG A 32 13.11 -0.61 -4.56
C ARG A 32 14.30 -1.55 -4.56
N SER A 33 14.68 -2.05 -3.38
CA SER A 33 15.80 -3.00 -3.23
C SER A 33 15.43 -4.45 -3.56
N GLY A 34 14.17 -4.71 -3.97
CA GLY A 34 13.68 -6.06 -4.25
C GLY A 34 13.35 -6.90 -3.01
N LEU A 35 13.38 -6.31 -1.82
CA LEU A 35 13.00 -6.95 -0.56
C LEU A 35 11.48 -6.90 -0.39
N ILE A 36 10.78 -7.67 -1.23
CA ILE A 36 9.32 -7.59 -1.40
C ILE A 36 8.56 -8.01 -0.13
N LYS A 37 9.02 -9.06 0.56
CA LYS A 37 8.40 -9.52 1.81
C LYS A 37 8.53 -8.48 2.93
N GLU A 38 9.69 -7.88 3.04
CA GLU A 38 9.98 -6.83 4.01
C GLU A 38 9.17 -5.56 3.70
N ALA A 39 9.04 -5.21 2.43
CA ALA A 39 8.20 -4.09 2.00
C ALA A 39 6.74 -4.33 2.37
N GLN A 40 6.19 -5.50 2.06
CA GLN A 40 4.82 -5.87 2.39
C GLN A 40 4.57 -5.85 3.89
N SER A 41 5.42 -6.50 4.70
CA SER A 41 5.26 -6.54 6.16
C SER A 41 5.39 -5.16 6.81
N THR A 42 6.32 -4.33 6.33
CA THR A 42 6.53 -2.97 6.86
C THR A 42 5.35 -2.04 6.57
N LEU A 43 4.74 -2.16 5.38
CA LEU A 43 3.64 -1.29 4.95
C LEU A 43 2.27 -1.79 5.42
N GLN A 44 2.14 -3.05 5.81
CA GLN A 44 0.87 -3.66 6.16
C GLN A 44 0.13 -2.93 7.28
N ASP A 45 0.82 -2.52 8.34
CA ASP A 45 0.22 -1.83 9.48
C ASP A 45 -0.33 -0.44 9.08
N ILE A 46 0.37 0.25 8.20
CA ILE A 46 -0.06 1.57 7.70
C ILE A 46 -1.36 1.45 6.88
N PHE A 47 -1.47 0.40 6.05
CA PHE A 47 -2.65 0.18 5.22
C PHE A 47 -3.80 -0.54 5.94
N ALA A 48 -3.56 -1.19 7.07
CA ALA A 48 -4.59 -1.85 7.85
C ALA A 48 -5.67 -0.88 8.35
N THR A 49 -5.29 0.36 8.66
CA THR A 49 -6.18 1.38 9.23
C THR A 49 -7.02 2.13 8.19
N GLN A 50 -6.70 2.07 6.91
CA GLN A 50 -7.30 2.87 5.81
C GLN A 50 -7.21 4.39 5.97
N ARG A 51 -6.44 4.90 6.92
CA ARG A 51 -6.25 6.32 7.22
C ARG A 51 -4.83 6.79 6.90
N VAL A 52 -4.28 6.31 5.78
CA VAL A 52 -2.88 6.57 5.40
C VAL A 52 -2.54 8.06 5.39
N LYS A 53 -3.40 8.89 4.79
CA LYS A 53 -3.18 10.34 4.73
C LYS A 53 -3.14 10.99 6.11
N GLU A 54 -4.00 10.56 7.02
CA GLU A 54 -4.07 11.04 8.40
C GLU A 54 -2.82 10.59 9.20
N LEU A 55 -2.44 9.32 9.09
CA LEU A 55 -1.24 8.79 9.75
C LEU A 55 0.05 9.49 9.32
N LEU A 56 0.09 10.03 8.10
CA LEU A 56 1.22 10.75 7.54
C LEU A 56 1.10 12.28 7.70
N ALA A 57 0.06 12.77 8.36
CA ALA A 57 -0.26 14.21 8.46
C ALA A 57 -0.36 14.92 7.09
N GLN A 58 -0.96 14.25 6.11
CA GLN A 58 -1.14 14.73 4.72
C GLN A 58 -2.61 14.97 4.35
N GLY A 59 -3.52 14.92 5.29
CA GLY A 59 -4.93 15.18 5.12
C GLY A 59 -5.71 14.92 6.38
N VAL A 60 -6.79 15.67 6.55
CA VAL A 60 -7.72 15.52 7.67
C VAL A 60 -8.87 14.62 7.22
N HIS A 61 -9.13 13.55 7.96
CA HIS A 61 -10.33 12.77 7.77
C HIS A 61 -11.46 13.45 8.57
N GLN A 62 -12.36 14.14 7.88
CA GLN A 62 -13.58 14.62 8.53
C GLN A 62 -14.55 13.44 8.63
N PRO A 63 -14.80 12.89 9.82
CA PRO A 63 -15.86 11.91 10.00
C PRO A 63 -17.18 12.62 9.70
N ARG A 64 -18.01 12.03 8.84
CA ARG A 64 -19.30 12.61 8.37
C ARG A 64 -20.27 12.99 9.49
N PHE A 65 -19.98 12.59 10.74
CA PHE A 65 -20.88 12.73 11.88
C PHE A 65 -20.24 13.37 13.13
N GLN A 66 -18.99 13.81 13.06
CA GLN A 66 -18.36 14.54 14.18
C GLN A 66 -18.03 15.96 13.75
N THR A 67 -18.72 16.91 14.31
CA THR A 67 -18.35 18.34 14.25
C THR A 67 -17.17 18.54 15.20
N LEU A 68 -15.97 18.70 14.63
CA LEU A 68 -14.81 19.14 15.40
C LEU A 68 -15.08 20.53 15.95
N THR A 69 -14.63 20.78 17.19
CA THR A 69 -14.66 22.15 17.69
C THR A 69 -13.66 23.02 16.91
N PRO A 70 -13.89 24.35 16.79
CA PRO A 70 -12.98 25.24 16.04
C PRO A 70 -11.53 25.18 16.54
N GLU A 71 -11.33 24.89 17.82
CA GLU A 71 -9.99 24.71 18.42
C GLU A 71 -9.33 23.40 17.96
N GLN A 72 -10.09 22.31 17.87
CA GLN A 72 -9.60 21.04 17.37
C GLN A 72 -9.26 21.10 15.88
N GLU A 73 -10.11 21.76 15.07
CA GLU A 73 -9.79 22.00 13.65
C GLU A 73 -8.51 22.81 13.46
N LYS A 74 -8.30 23.84 14.28
CA LYS A 74 -7.10 24.66 14.23
C LYS A 74 -5.86 23.86 14.62
N ALA A 75 -5.94 23.05 15.67
CA ALA A 75 -4.86 22.17 16.11
C ALA A 75 -4.52 21.11 15.05
N GLU A 76 -5.53 20.53 14.38
CA GLU A 76 -5.34 19.56 13.31
C GLU A 76 -4.70 20.19 12.07
N LYS A 77 -5.15 21.39 11.68
CA LYS A 77 -4.53 22.13 10.56
C LYS A 77 -3.08 22.47 10.83
N GLN A 78 -2.72 22.81 12.07
CA GLN A 78 -1.34 23.11 12.45
C GLN A 78 -0.42 21.87 12.42
N ARG A 79 -0.97 20.67 12.59
CA ARG A 79 -0.20 19.41 12.53
C ARG A 79 0.06 18.94 11.10
N GLN A 80 -0.67 19.47 10.11
CA GLN A 80 -0.50 19.05 8.73
C GLN A 80 0.85 19.48 8.17
N LEU A 81 1.47 18.57 7.44
CA LEU A 81 2.73 18.84 6.75
C LEU A 81 2.49 19.67 5.49
N PRO A 82 3.41 20.59 5.14
CA PRO A 82 3.33 21.32 3.89
C PRO A 82 3.42 20.36 2.69
N PHE A 83 2.75 20.72 1.59
CA PHE A 83 2.56 19.86 0.42
C PHE A 83 3.88 19.31 -0.16
N HIS A 84 4.95 20.11 -0.17
CA HIS A 84 6.25 19.69 -0.68
C HIS A 84 6.92 18.57 0.13
N MET A 85 6.47 18.33 1.36
CA MET A 85 6.93 17.23 2.22
C MET A 85 6.02 15.99 2.14
N HIS A 86 4.94 16.04 1.36
CA HIS A 86 4.03 14.91 1.23
C HIS A 86 4.69 13.73 0.51
N ILE A 87 4.44 12.55 1.01
CA ILE A 87 4.77 11.28 0.35
C ILE A 87 3.60 10.95 -0.59
N ASN A 88 3.88 10.54 -1.82
CA ASN A 88 2.83 10.15 -2.75
C ASN A 88 2.13 8.88 -2.27
N THR A 89 0.87 9.04 -1.84
CA THR A 89 0.08 7.94 -1.28
C THR A 89 -0.34 6.91 -2.32
N GLU A 90 -0.48 7.30 -3.59
CA GLU A 90 -0.80 6.38 -4.68
C GLU A 90 0.40 5.47 -4.99
N LEU A 91 1.60 6.05 -5.05
CA LEU A 91 2.85 5.30 -5.19
C LEU A 91 3.03 4.30 -4.03
N LEU A 92 2.76 4.75 -2.82
CA LEU A 92 2.83 3.92 -1.62
C LEU A 92 1.83 2.76 -1.66
N GLU A 93 0.59 3.04 -2.08
CA GLU A 93 -0.45 2.01 -2.26
C GLU A 93 -0.06 1.01 -3.34
N ALA A 94 0.47 1.47 -4.47
CA ALA A 94 0.94 0.62 -5.55
C ALA A 94 2.06 -0.32 -5.07
N ALA A 95 3.06 0.20 -4.38
CA ALA A 95 4.15 -0.61 -3.83
C ALA A 95 3.64 -1.67 -2.84
N PHE A 96 2.72 -1.29 -1.95
CA PHE A 96 2.11 -2.23 -1.00
C PHE A 96 1.28 -3.31 -1.69
N LEU A 97 0.38 -2.93 -2.62
CA LEU A 97 -0.50 -3.89 -3.28
C LEU A 97 0.25 -4.85 -4.20
N VAL A 98 1.28 -4.37 -4.93
CA VAL A 98 2.13 -5.23 -5.75
C VAL A 98 2.94 -6.19 -4.85
N SER A 99 3.50 -5.70 -3.74
CA SER A 99 4.20 -6.56 -2.78
C SER A 99 3.26 -7.63 -2.20
N SER A 100 2.03 -7.24 -1.81
CA SER A 100 1.03 -8.19 -1.33
C SER A 100 0.65 -9.21 -2.40
N MET A 101 0.47 -8.80 -3.65
CA MET A 101 0.17 -9.70 -4.76
C MET A 101 1.26 -10.76 -4.93
N LEU A 102 2.52 -10.34 -4.99
CA LEU A 102 3.66 -11.24 -5.21
C LEU A 102 3.92 -12.19 -4.04
N VAL A 103 3.59 -11.80 -2.82
CA VAL A 103 3.76 -12.64 -1.61
C VAL A 103 2.54 -13.50 -1.35
N GLU A 104 1.34 -12.92 -1.40
CA GLU A 104 0.12 -13.55 -0.92
C GLU A 104 -0.51 -14.49 -1.95
N ILE A 105 -0.47 -14.20 -3.26
CA ILE A 105 -1.06 -15.10 -4.28
C ILE A 105 -0.37 -16.48 -4.32
N PRO A 106 0.97 -16.57 -4.36
CA PRO A 106 1.63 -17.88 -4.29
C PRO A 106 1.36 -18.61 -2.97
N MET A 107 1.28 -17.86 -1.86
CA MET A 107 0.93 -18.44 -0.56
C MET A 107 -0.50 -18.99 -0.55
N LEU A 108 -1.47 -18.26 -1.13
CA LEU A 108 -2.86 -18.72 -1.25
C LEU A 108 -2.99 -19.99 -2.11
N ALA A 109 -2.15 -20.13 -3.14
CA ALA A 109 -2.11 -21.32 -3.97
C ALA A 109 -1.65 -22.58 -3.23
N SER A 110 -0.86 -22.41 -2.14
CA SER A 110 -0.39 -23.51 -1.30
C SER A 110 -1.36 -23.93 -0.20
N ILE A 111 -2.45 -23.20 0.00
CA ILE A 111 -3.44 -23.42 1.06
C ILE A 111 -4.72 -24.01 0.45
N ASP A 112 -5.14 -25.17 0.92
CA ASP A 112 -6.37 -25.83 0.41
C ASP A 112 -7.65 -25.30 1.07
N LEU A 113 -7.59 -24.96 2.37
CA LEU A 113 -8.77 -24.55 3.13
C LEU A 113 -9.10 -23.07 2.97
N GLU A 114 -10.30 -22.77 2.48
CA GLU A 114 -10.79 -21.40 2.27
C GLU A 114 -10.77 -20.51 3.54
N GLU A 115 -11.03 -21.08 4.70
CA GLU A 115 -10.95 -20.33 5.97
C GLU A 115 -9.51 -19.89 6.29
N GLN A 116 -8.52 -20.73 5.97
CA GLN A 116 -7.11 -20.41 6.17
C GLN A 116 -6.65 -19.37 5.14
N LYS A 117 -7.11 -19.45 3.89
CA LYS A 117 -6.86 -18.43 2.86
C LYS A 117 -7.32 -17.05 3.34
N ARG A 118 -8.52 -16.95 3.92
CA ARG A 118 -9.05 -15.69 4.43
C ARG A 118 -8.26 -15.09 5.58
N LYS A 119 -7.59 -15.92 6.37
CA LYS A 119 -6.74 -15.47 7.49
C LYS A 119 -5.33 -15.08 7.02
N ALA A 120 -4.84 -15.72 5.97
CA ALA A 120 -3.50 -15.54 5.44
C ALA A 120 -3.35 -14.26 4.62
N ILE A 121 -4.42 -13.78 4.00
CA ILE A 121 -4.42 -12.61 3.13
C ILE A 121 -4.62 -11.30 3.90
N SER A 122 -3.88 -10.26 3.55
CA SER A 122 -4.04 -8.93 4.13
C SER A 122 -5.40 -8.32 3.77
N LYS A 123 -6.04 -7.63 4.72
CA LYS A 123 -7.39 -7.04 4.53
C LYS A 123 -7.48 -6.09 3.32
N PRO A 124 -6.51 -5.17 3.08
CA PRO A 124 -6.57 -4.27 1.93
C PRO A 124 -6.48 -5.02 0.61
N PHE A 125 -5.57 -6.00 0.51
CA PHE A 125 -5.40 -6.78 -0.72
C PHE A 125 -6.59 -7.69 -0.99
N ARG A 126 -7.16 -8.33 0.04
CA ARG A 126 -8.40 -9.11 -0.08
C ARG A 126 -9.55 -8.30 -0.66
N ARG A 127 -9.73 -7.05 -0.19
CA ARG A 127 -10.78 -6.18 -0.75
C ARG A 127 -10.56 -5.87 -2.22
N LEU A 128 -9.31 -5.71 -2.63
CA LEU A 128 -8.96 -5.50 -4.04
C LEU A 128 -9.32 -6.74 -4.87
N LEU A 129 -9.00 -7.95 -4.39
CA LEU A 129 -9.35 -9.20 -5.08
C LEU A 129 -10.86 -9.42 -5.12
N ASP A 130 -11.56 -9.24 -4.00
CA ASP A 130 -13.04 -9.35 -3.94
C ASP A 130 -13.73 -8.37 -4.91
N PHE A 131 -13.15 -7.20 -5.12
CA PHE A 131 -13.64 -6.23 -6.10
C PHE A 131 -13.32 -6.67 -7.52
N ALA A 132 -12.09 -7.14 -7.76
CA ALA A 132 -11.66 -7.65 -9.07
C ALA A 132 -12.52 -8.82 -9.54
N ASP A 133 -12.94 -9.71 -8.64
CA ASP A 133 -13.76 -10.89 -8.99
C ASP A 133 -15.18 -10.51 -9.46
N ARG A 134 -15.69 -9.38 -8.97
CA ARG A 134 -17.02 -8.86 -9.37
C ARG A 134 -16.97 -8.01 -10.64
N GLN A 135 -15.79 -7.58 -11.04
CA GLN A 135 -15.62 -6.68 -12.19
C GLN A 135 -15.28 -7.44 -13.45
N VAL A 136 -15.97 -7.11 -14.54
CA VAL A 136 -15.62 -7.58 -15.88
C VAL A 136 -14.71 -6.55 -16.53
N PHE A 137 -13.48 -6.94 -16.82
CA PHE A 137 -12.54 -6.08 -17.53
C PHE A 137 -12.76 -6.22 -19.03
N THR A 138 -13.31 -5.20 -19.67
CA THR A 138 -13.62 -5.17 -21.11
C THR A 138 -12.58 -4.44 -21.94
N GLY A 139 -11.60 -3.81 -21.31
CA GLY A 139 -10.59 -2.97 -21.97
C GLY A 139 -9.25 -2.95 -21.24
N PRO A 140 -8.29 -2.18 -21.77
CA PRO A 140 -7.01 -1.98 -21.13
C PRO A 140 -7.18 -1.29 -19.77
N PRO A 141 -6.27 -1.52 -18.81
CA PRO A 141 -6.35 -0.89 -17.50
C PRO A 141 -6.16 0.63 -17.59
N GLU A 142 -7.01 1.38 -16.90
CA GLU A 142 -6.95 2.87 -16.90
C GLU A 142 -6.28 3.42 -15.65
N SER A 143 -6.47 2.77 -14.50
CA SER A 143 -5.91 3.19 -13.21
C SER A 143 -4.83 2.24 -12.70
N THR A 144 -4.03 2.72 -11.75
CA THR A 144 -3.03 1.88 -11.05
C THR A 144 -3.68 0.64 -10.42
N ARG A 145 -4.86 0.79 -9.82
CA ARG A 145 -5.60 -0.34 -9.23
C ARG A 145 -6.09 -1.32 -10.27
N ASP A 146 -6.53 -0.86 -11.45
CA ASP A 146 -6.97 -1.73 -12.55
C ASP A 146 -5.81 -2.59 -13.06
N HIS A 147 -4.62 -2.00 -13.20
CA HIS A 147 -3.41 -2.75 -13.54
C HIS A 147 -3.15 -3.87 -12.52
N ILE A 148 -3.19 -3.55 -11.22
CA ILE A 148 -2.93 -4.53 -10.16
C ILE A 148 -4.03 -5.60 -10.09
N MET A 149 -5.30 -5.23 -10.29
CA MET A 149 -6.41 -6.18 -10.34
C MET A 149 -6.27 -7.17 -11.50
N GLN A 150 -6.00 -6.67 -12.72
CA GLN A 150 -5.79 -7.51 -13.90
C GLN A 150 -4.53 -8.37 -13.76
N ALA A 151 -3.44 -7.81 -13.24
CA ALA A 151 -2.21 -8.54 -12.95
C ALA A 151 -2.44 -9.66 -11.91
N SER A 152 -3.22 -9.38 -10.86
CA SER A 152 -3.57 -10.37 -9.84
C SER A 152 -4.38 -11.54 -10.42
N LYS A 153 -5.34 -11.27 -11.30
CA LYS A 153 -6.09 -12.31 -12.02
C LYS A 153 -5.17 -13.14 -12.95
N ALA A 154 -4.31 -12.46 -13.71
CA ALA A 154 -3.36 -13.16 -14.58
C ALA A 154 -2.44 -14.09 -13.77
N LEU A 155 -1.93 -13.63 -12.63
CA LEU A 155 -1.08 -14.43 -11.76
C LEU A 155 -1.82 -15.63 -11.14
N GLN A 156 -3.09 -15.47 -10.72
CA GLN A 156 -3.94 -16.57 -10.23
C GLN A 156 -4.17 -17.65 -11.28
N HIS A 157 -4.21 -17.28 -12.57
CA HIS A 157 -4.35 -18.22 -13.68
C HIS A 157 -3.01 -18.73 -14.24
N GLY A 158 -1.88 -18.41 -13.59
CA GLY A 158 -0.55 -18.84 -14.01
C GLY A 158 0.01 -18.08 -15.23
N GLN A 159 -0.62 -16.99 -15.65
CA GLN A 159 -0.19 -16.14 -16.75
C GLN A 159 0.83 -15.10 -16.26
N TRP A 160 2.01 -15.55 -15.86
CA TRP A 160 3.02 -14.69 -15.22
C TRP A 160 3.58 -13.62 -16.17
N GLU A 161 3.69 -13.90 -17.48
CA GLU A 161 4.16 -12.93 -18.46
C GLU A 161 3.20 -11.73 -18.58
N GLN A 162 1.91 -12.01 -18.66
CA GLN A 162 0.88 -10.97 -18.68
C GLN A 162 0.86 -10.19 -17.37
N CYS A 163 1.02 -10.85 -16.23
CA CYS A 163 1.13 -10.22 -14.93
C CYS A 163 2.32 -9.25 -14.89
N ARG A 164 3.51 -9.71 -15.32
CA ARG A 164 4.73 -8.89 -15.41
C ARG A 164 4.49 -7.63 -16.25
N ASP A 165 3.96 -7.80 -17.46
CA ASP A 165 3.77 -6.69 -18.40
C ASP A 165 2.79 -5.65 -17.84
N LEU A 166 1.67 -6.10 -17.24
CA LEU A 166 0.71 -5.22 -16.57
C LEU A 166 1.32 -4.42 -15.41
N ILE A 167 2.20 -5.04 -14.62
CA ILE A 167 2.86 -4.35 -13.50
C ILE A 167 3.89 -3.35 -14.00
N GLN A 168 4.67 -3.71 -15.03
CA GLN A 168 5.69 -2.82 -15.58
C GLN A 168 5.09 -1.58 -16.26
N ASP A 169 3.88 -1.70 -16.82
CA ASP A 169 3.17 -0.61 -17.49
C ASP A 169 2.56 0.41 -16.53
N ILE A 170 2.55 0.15 -15.22
CA ILE A 170 2.03 1.11 -14.25
C ILE A 170 2.87 2.39 -14.29
N LYS A 171 2.24 3.50 -14.65
CA LYS A 171 2.91 4.82 -14.84
C LYS A 171 3.48 5.37 -13.53
N ILE A 172 2.92 5.00 -12.39
CA ILE A 172 3.31 5.51 -11.07
C ILE A 172 4.78 5.22 -10.72
N TRP A 173 5.38 4.19 -11.30
CA TRP A 173 6.80 3.87 -11.09
C TRP A 173 7.74 4.98 -11.56
N GLY A 174 7.31 5.80 -12.53
CA GLY A 174 8.05 6.97 -12.97
C GLY A 174 8.30 8.03 -11.89
N LEU A 175 7.54 8.00 -10.81
CA LEU A 175 7.72 8.88 -9.64
C LEU A 175 8.73 8.34 -8.62
N MET A 176 9.18 7.09 -8.78
CA MET A 176 10.24 6.52 -7.95
C MET A 176 11.62 6.95 -8.43
N PRO A 177 12.55 7.20 -7.51
CA PRO A 177 13.97 7.24 -7.87
C PRO A 177 14.37 5.91 -8.51
N GLU A 178 15.17 5.98 -9.59
CA GLU A 178 15.63 4.78 -10.31
C GLU A 178 14.50 3.92 -10.89
N ALA A 179 13.49 4.56 -11.49
CA ALA A 179 12.31 3.90 -12.06
C ALA A 179 12.65 2.72 -13.01
N THR A 180 13.72 2.83 -13.77
CA THR A 180 14.19 1.77 -14.69
C THR A 180 14.62 0.53 -13.91
N SER A 181 15.42 0.71 -12.84
CA SER A 181 15.88 -0.39 -11.98
C SER A 181 14.70 -1.08 -11.27
N VAL A 182 13.69 -0.31 -10.86
CA VAL A 182 12.46 -0.86 -10.26
C VAL A 182 11.71 -1.75 -11.27
N LYS A 183 11.56 -1.28 -12.51
CA LYS A 183 10.90 -2.07 -13.57
C LYS A 183 11.68 -3.35 -13.90
N GLU A 184 13.00 -3.30 -13.95
CA GLU A 184 13.84 -4.47 -14.15
C GLU A 184 13.77 -5.45 -12.99
N MET A 185 13.70 -4.96 -11.76
CA MET A 185 13.51 -5.78 -10.56
C MET A 185 12.16 -6.51 -10.60
N LEU A 186 11.09 -5.81 -11.00
CA LEU A 186 9.75 -6.41 -11.12
C LEU A 186 9.62 -7.40 -12.28
N ALA A 187 10.59 -7.43 -13.21
CA ALA A 187 10.63 -8.38 -14.33
C ALA A 187 11.27 -9.73 -13.96
N LYS A 188 12.01 -9.79 -12.88
CA LYS A 188 12.73 -10.99 -12.39
C LYS A 188 11.86 -11.84 -11.49
#